data_b72a65dda7c231282eba703de822ca04
#
_entry.id   b72a65dda7c231282eba703de822ca04
#
_cell.length_a   1.000
_cell.length_b   1.000
_cell.length_c   1.000
_cell.angle_alpha   90.00
_cell.angle_beta   90.00
_cell.angle_gamma   90.00
#
_symmetry.space_group_name_H-M   'P 1'
#
loop_
_entity.id
_entity.type
_entity.pdbx_description
1 polymer ?
#
loop_
_entity_poly.entity_id
_entity_poly.type
_entity_poly.pdbx_seq_one_letter_code
_entity_poly.pdbx_strand_id
1 'polypeptide(L)'
;MARWRYPSLSVHGIEGAFSQPGGKTVIPAKVIGKFSIRTVPNMEPDDVDRLVFKYVDEQFKKLGSKNTMKCTLQHAGKWWVASPKHWNFTAASKAVERVWGVKPDLTREGGRSVTVHFALFTRLNNMLVSP
;
A
#
# COMPACT_ATOMS: atom_id res chain seq x y z
N MET A 1 -18.23 3.52 -4.34
CA MET A 1 -17.91 3.92 -2.95
C MET A 1 -16.91 3.02 -2.21
N ALA A 2 -16.72 1.75 -2.58
CA ALA A 2 -15.75 0.86 -1.94
C ALA A 2 -14.33 1.43 -1.94
N ARG A 3 -13.88 1.97 -3.07
CA ARG A 3 -12.53 2.55 -3.25
C ARG A 3 -12.15 3.64 -2.22
N TRP A 4 -13.08 4.34 -1.64
CA TRP A 4 -12.82 5.42 -0.69
C TRP A 4 -13.10 5.05 0.77
N ARG A 5 -13.69 3.87 1.01
CA ARG A 5 -14.10 3.43 2.34
C ARG A 5 -13.33 2.22 2.85
N TYR A 6 -12.74 1.45 1.94
CA TYR A 6 -12.03 0.23 2.31
C TYR A 6 -10.56 0.31 1.86
N PRO A 7 -9.63 -0.17 2.69
CA PRO A 7 -8.24 -0.29 2.30
C PRO A 7 -8.09 -1.32 1.19
N SER A 8 -7.00 -1.20 0.42
CA SER A 8 -6.67 -2.18 -0.62
C SER A 8 -5.18 -2.37 -0.70
N LEU A 9 -4.77 -3.60 -1.03
CA LEU A 9 -3.38 -3.96 -1.28
C LEU A 9 -3.18 -4.10 -2.78
N SER A 10 -2.07 -3.54 -3.27
CA SER A 10 -1.64 -3.67 -4.66
C SER A 10 -0.21 -4.18 -4.71
N VAL A 11 0.02 -5.24 -5.48
CA VAL A 11 1.36 -5.75 -5.77
C VAL A 11 1.86 -5.10 -7.05
N HIS A 12 3.05 -4.48 -7.00
CA HIS A 12 3.62 -3.72 -8.11
C HIS A 12 4.61 -4.53 -8.95
N GLY A 13 5.03 -5.67 -8.46
CA GLY A 13 5.93 -6.57 -9.17
C GLY A 13 7.13 -7.02 -8.37
N ILE A 14 7.98 -7.79 -9.03
CA ILE A 14 9.17 -8.41 -8.47
C ILE A 14 10.37 -7.96 -9.31
N GLU A 15 11.37 -7.36 -8.67
CA GLU A 15 12.66 -7.01 -9.27
C GLU A 15 13.73 -8.04 -8.91
N GLY A 16 14.74 -8.17 -9.76
CA GLY A 16 15.85 -9.11 -9.58
C GLY A 16 15.56 -10.50 -10.14
N ALA A 17 14.32 -10.82 -10.50
CA ALA A 17 13.96 -11.98 -11.28
C ALA A 17 14.04 -11.65 -12.79
N PHE A 18 14.20 -12.68 -13.64
CA PHE A 18 14.18 -12.51 -15.08
C PHE A 18 12.74 -12.33 -15.57
N SER A 19 12.46 -11.20 -16.21
CA SER A 19 11.15 -10.90 -16.80
C SER A 19 11.08 -11.13 -18.31
N GLN A 20 12.23 -11.46 -18.96
CA GLN A 20 12.27 -11.70 -20.39
C GLN A 20 11.85 -13.12 -20.74
N PRO A 21 11.30 -13.35 -21.96
CA PRO A 21 10.95 -14.71 -22.43
C PRO A 21 12.13 -15.65 -22.43
N GLY A 22 11.85 -16.94 -22.22
CA GLY A 22 12.83 -18.02 -22.22
C GLY A 22 13.37 -18.39 -20.84
N GLY A 23 13.91 -19.58 -20.74
CA GLY A 23 14.53 -20.09 -19.53
C GLY A 23 15.87 -19.42 -19.24
N LYS A 24 16.22 -19.31 -17.95
CA LYS A 24 17.53 -18.82 -17.49
C LYS A 24 18.10 -19.83 -16.50
N THR A 25 19.39 -20.03 -16.59
CA THR A 25 20.15 -20.95 -15.71
C THR A 25 20.72 -20.25 -14.46
N VAL A 26 20.47 -18.94 -14.33
CA VAL A 26 21.00 -18.12 -13.25
C VAL A 26 19.96 -17.94 -12.15
N ILE A 27 20.36 -18.16 -10.90
CA ILE A 27 19.55 -17.88 -9.72
C ILE A 27 19.91 -16.47 -9.23
N PRO A 28 18.96 -15.53 -9.15
CA PRO A 28 19.25 -14.18 -8.70
C PRO A 28 19.66 -14.18 -7.22
N ALA A 29 20.77 -13.51 -6.91
CA ALA A 29 21.28 -13.38 -5.54
C ALA A 29 20.36 -12.54 -4.63
N LYS A 30 19.53 -11.68 -5.23
CA LYS A 30 18.62 -10.77 -4.54
C LYS A 30 17.34 -10.61 -5.35
N VAL A 31 16.22 -10.67 -4.66
CA VAL A 31 14.89 -10.40 -5.23
C VAL A 31 14.17 -9.35 -4.39
N ILE A 32 13.47 -8.43 -5.05
CA ILE A 32 12.73 -7.35 -4.40
C ILE A 32 11.27 -7.44 -4.79
N GLY A 33 10.40 -7.72 -3.84
CA GLY A 33 8.96 -7.60 -4.01
C GLY A 33 8.50 -6.20 -3.62
N LYS A 34 7.70 -5.55 -4.47
CA LYS A 34 7.13 -4.23 -4.21
C LYS A 34 5.63 -4.30 -4.11
N PHE A 35 5.08 -3.67 -3.09
CA PHE A 35 3.64 -3.57 -2.89
C PHE A 35 3.28 -2.26 -2.20
N SER A 36 2.04 -1.90 -2.27
CA SER A 36 1.50 -0.76 -1.55
C SER A 36 0.15 -1.08 -0.92
N ILE A 37 -0.12 -0.41 0.18
CA ILE A 37 -1.41 -0.45 0.85
C ILE A 37 -2.04 0.94 0.74
N ARG A 38 -3.20 0.99 0.11
CA ARG A 38 -4.03 2.18 0.14
C ARG A 38 -4.76 2.23 1.46
N THR A 39 -4.48 3.26 2.24
CA THR A 39 -5.15 3.51 3.52
C THR A 39 -6.43 4.33 3.32
N VAL A 40 -7.29 4.29 4.30
CA VAL A 40 -8.52 5.07 4.39
C VAL A 40 -8.52 5.85 5.70
N PRO A 41 -9.40 6.84 5.88
CA PRO A 41 -9.50 7.57 7.14
C PRO A 41 -9.63 6.65 8.35
N ASN A 42 -8.98 7.04 9.45
CA ASN A 42 -8.82 6.29 10.71
C ASN A 42 -7.82 5.11 10.64
N MET A 43 -6.96 5.07 9.63
CA MET A 43 -5.82 4.17 9.58
C MET A 43 -4.53 4.98 9.65
N GLU A 44 -3.91 5.02 10.82
CA GLU A 44 -2.64 5.73 10.99
C GLU A 44 -1.50 4.99 10.27
N PRO A 45 -0.66 5.70 9.53
CA PRO A 45 0.46 5.09 8.80
C PRO A 45 1.36 4.24 9.70
N ASP A 46 1.70 4.74 10.88
CA ASP A 46 2.60 4.04 11.82
C ASP A 46 2.02 2.70 12.31
N ASP A 47 0.69 2.62 12.48
CA ASP A 47 0.01 1.38 12.83
C ASP A 47 0.01 0.38 11.68
N VAL A 48 -0.19 0.87 10.46
CA VAL A 48 -0.13 0.04 9.24
C VAL A 48 1.28 -0.52 9.07
N ASP A 49 2.31 0.32 9.22
CA ASP A 49 3.71 -0.08 9.12
C ASP A 49 4.06 -1.18 10.14
N ARG A 50 3.70 -0.97 11.39
CA ARG A 50 3.93 -1.94 12.46
C ARG A 50 3.27 -3.29 12.17
N LEU A 51 2.02 -3.27 11.70
CA LEU A 51 1.28 -4.49 11.36
C LEU A 51 1.91 -5.22 10.16
N VAL A 52 2.31 -4.47 9.14
CA VAL A 52 2.96 -5.03 7.95
C VAL A 52 4.30 -5.66 8.28
N PHE A 53 5.17 -4.94 9.00
CA PHE A 53 6.47 -5.48 9.40
C PHE A 53 6.33 -6.73 10.25
N LYS A 54 5.44 -6.71 11.24
CA LYS A 54 5.15 -7.88 12.08
C LYS A 54 4.68 -9.06 11.23
N TYR A 55 3.69 -8.86 10.38
CA TYR A 55 3.12 -9.91 9.55
C TYR A 55 4.16 -10.54 8.61
N VAL A 56 4.92 -9.70 7.89
CA VAL A 56 5.93 -10.15 6.94
C VAL A 56 7.04 -10.95 7.66
N ASP A 57 7.51 -10.46 8.80
CA ASP A 57 8.53 -11.15 9.61
C ASP A 57 8.02 -12.52 10.12
N GLU A 58 6.79 -12.57 10.63
CA GLU A 58 6.17 -13.82 11.07
C GLU A 58 6.01 -14.84 9.93
N GLN A 59 5.57 -14.38 8.75
CA GLN A 59 5.42 -15.27 7.59
C GLN A 59 6.79 -15.77 7.10
N PHE A 60 7.79 -14.91 7.06
CA PHE A 60 9.14 -15.32 6.66
C PHE A 60 9.75 -16.34 7.63
N LYS A 61 9.57 -16.15 8.92
CA LYS A 61 10.00 -17.14 9.94
C LYS A 61 9.33 -18.50 9.77
N LYS A 62 8.03 -18.52 9.44
CA LYS A 62 7.28 -19.78 9.20
C LYS A 62 7.80 -20.55 7.99
N LEU A 63 8.38 -19.88 7.00
CA LEU A 63 8.97 -20.54 5.83
C LEU A 63 10.23 -21.34 6.16
N GLY A 64 10.87 -21.12 7.30
CA GLY A 64 12.13 -21.79 7.67
C GLY A 64 13.26 -21.59 6.67
N SER A 65 13.20 -20.51 5.90
CA SER A 65 14.18 -20.19 4.84
C SER A 65 15.55 -19.87 5.43
N LYS A 66 16.61 -20.36 4.78
CA LYS A 66 18.00 -19.99 5.08
C LYS A 66 18.38 -18.60 4.53
N ASN A 67 17.52 -17.99 3.76
CA ASN A 67 17.73 -16.67 3.17
C ASN A 67 17.54 -15.57 4.22
N THR A 68 18.02 -14.37 3.93
CA THR A 68 17.73 -13.17 4.72
C THR A 68 16.62 -12.36 4.05
N MET A 69 15.76 -11.76 4.84
CA MET A 69 14.69 -10.88 4.38
C MET A 69 14.77 -9.54 5.10
N LYS A 70 14.49 -8.47 4.36
CA LYS A 70 14.34 -7.12 4.91
C LYS A 70 13.12 -6.47 4.28
N CYS A 71 12.19 -5.99 5.10
CA CYS A 71 11.09 -5.15 4.69
C CYS A 71 11.44 -3.69 4.96
N THR A 72 11.19 -2.79 4.02
CA THR A 72 11.43 -1.35 4.19
C THR A 72 10.21 -0.55 3.76
N LEU A 73 9.90 0.46 4.54
CA LEU A 73 8.95 1.50 4.17
C LEU A 73 9.63 2.44 3.17
N GLN A 74 8.95 2.72 2.06
CA GLN A 74 9.44 3.66 1.04
C GLN A 74 8.78 5.03 1.18
N HIS A 75 7.48 5.04 1.40
CA HIS A 75 6.69 6.26 1.53
C HIS A 75 5.41 5.96 2.31
N ALA A 76 5.01 6.89 3.17
CA ALA A 76 3.74 6.87 3.86
C ALA A 76 3.10 8.26 3.83
N GLY A 77 1.82 8.32 3.53
CA GLY A 77 1.03 9.55 3.57
C GLY A 77 -0.05 9.49 4.65
N LYS A 78 -0.35 10.62 5.26
CA LYS A 78 -1.46 10.73 6.23
C LYS A 78 -2.78 10.93 5.50
N TRP A 79 -3.81 10.30 6.03
CA TRP A 79 -5.18 10.50 5.56
C TRP A 79 -5.72 11.87 5.98
N TRP A 80 -6.70 12.33 5.25
CA TRP A 80 -7.48 13.52 5.60
C TRP A 80 -8.94 13.31 5.21
N VAL A 81 -9.84 13.79 6.04
CA VAL A 81 -11.27 13.80 5.75
C VAL A 81 -11.93 15.03 6.38
N ALA A 82 -12.73 15.74 5.61
CA ALA A 82 -13.51 16.86 6.11
C ALA A 82 -14.86 16.40 6.68
N SER A 83 -15.29 17.06 7.73
CA SER A 83 -16.63 16.85 8.27
C SER A 83 -17.68 17.52 7.36
N PRO A 84 -18.71 16.79 6.92
CA PRO A 84 -19.80 17.37 6.13
C PRO A 84 -20.65 18.39 6.92
N LYS A 85 -20.48 18.44 8.23
CA LYS A 85 -21.15 19.43 9.11
C LYS A 85 -20.42 20.77 9.19
N HIS A 86 -19.25 20.86 8.56
CA HIS A 86 -18.48 22.12 8.52
C HIS A 86 -19.28 23.18 7.76
N TRP A 87 -19.17 24.45 8.19
CA TRP A 87 -19.93 25.58 7.65
C TRP A 87 -19.80 25.73 6.12
N ASN A 88 -18.63 25.44 5.57
CA ASN A 88 -18.36 25.50 4.12
C ASN A 88 -19.27 24.53 3.33
N PHE A 89 -19.43 23.29 3.81
CA PHE A 89 -20.34 22.32 3.18
C PHE A 89 -21.80 22.78 3.28
N THR A 90 -22.17 23.38 4.39
CA THR A 90 -23.53 23.93 4.57
C THR A 90 -23.79 25.08 3.62
N ALA A 91 -22.83 26.00 3.44
CA ALA A 91 -22.94 27.10 2.51
C ALA A 91 -23.00 26.61 1.06
N ALA A 92 -22.11 25.68 0.68
CA ALA A 92 -22.10 25.07 -0.67
C ALA A 92 -23.41 24.35 -0.98
N SER A 93 -23.93 23.57 -0.03
CA SER A 93 -25.22 22.87 -0.20
C SER A 93 -26.39 23.84 -0.44
N LYS A 94 -26.45 24.93 0.33
CA LYS A 94 -27.48 25.97 0.12
C LYS A 94 -27.34 26.66 -1.24
N ALA A 95 -26.11 26.91 -1.69
CA ALA A 95 -25.87 27.51 -2.99
C ALA A 95 -26.31 26.59 -4.13
N VAL A 96 -25.97 25.31 -4.08
CA VAL A 96 -26.40 24.31 -5.05
C VAL A 96 -27.93 24.16 -5.07
N GLU A 97 -28.57 24.04 -3.91
CA GLU A 97 -30.02 23.96 -3.80
C GLU A 97 -30.72 25.18 -4.37
N ARG A 98 -30.15 26.37 -4.15
CA ARG A 98 -30.71 27.64 -4.69
C ARG A 98 -30.64 27.73 -6.21
N VAL A 99 -29.57 27.19 -6.82
CA VAL A 99 -29.37 27.23 -8.27
C VAL A 99 -30.15 26.13 -8.99
N TRP A 100 -30.12 24.91 -8.44
CA TRP A 100 -30.63 23.72 -9.10
C TRP A 100 -32.00 23.26 -8.58
N GLY A 101 -32.51 23.85 -7.49
CA GLY A 101 -33.76 23.45 -6.87
C GLY A 101 -33.74 22.07 -6.18
N VAL A 102 -32.58 21.45 -6.10
CA VAL A 102 -32.40 20.11 -5.54
C VAL A 102 -31.28 20.13 -4.50
N LYS A 103 -31.52 19.50 -3.37
CA LYS A 103 -30.51 19.34 -2.32
C LYS A 103 -29.40 18.42 -2.78
N PRO A 104 -28.11 18.82 -2.68
CA PRO A 104 -27.00 17.99 -3.13
C PRO A 104 -26.78 16.77 -2.24
N ASP A 105 -26.38 15.68 -2.85
CA ASP A 105 -25.88 14.50 -2.16
C ASP A 105 -24.47 14.73 -1.64
N LEU A 106 -24.18 14.17 -0.47
CA LEU A 106 -22.85 14.18 0.11
C LEU A 106 -22.10 12.91 -0.33
N THR A 107 -21.10 13.08 -1.18
CA THR A 107 -20.24 11.99 -1.62
C THR A 107 -18.86 12.08 -0.95
N ARG A 108 -18.20 10.95 -0.81
CA ARG A 108 -16.80 10.90 -0.38
C ARG A 108 -15.95 10.66 -1.62
N GLU A 109 -15.11 11.64 -1.92
CA GLU A 109 -14.12 11.55 -2.99
C GLU A 109 -12.72 11.89 -2.47
N GLY A 110 -11.70 11.28 -3.05
CA GLY A 110 -10.31 11.56 -2.73
C GLY A 110 -9.52 11.84 -4.01
N GLY A 111 -8.86 12.98 -4.08
CA GLY A 111 -8.04 13.37 -5.23
C GLY A 111 -6.77 12.55 -5.38
N ARG A 112 -6.11 12.20 -4.28
CA ARG A 112 -4.96 11.28 -4.24
C ARG A 112 -5.21 10.18 -3.23
N SER A 113 -4.83 8.96 -3.60
CA SER A 113 -4.82 7.86 -2.63
C SER A 113 -3.68 8.08 -1.65
N VAL A 114 -4.00 8.09 -0.38
CA VAL A 114 -3.02 7.95 0.67
C VAL A 114 -2.52 6.52 0.61
N THR A 115 -1.26 6.34 0.22
CA THR A 115 -0.69 5.03 -0.04
C THR A 115 0.60 4.87 0.74
N VAL A 116 0.75 3.73 1.37
CA VAL A 116 1.98 3.32 2.04
C VAL A 116 2.69 2.33 1.14
N HIS A 117 3.92 2.62 0.76
CA HIS A 117 4.73 1.83 -0.17
C HIS A 117 5.78 1.02 0.58
N PHE A 118 5.86 -0.27 0.30
CA PHE A 118 6.83 -1.19 0.88
C PHE A 118 7.70 -1.83 -0.19
N ALA A 119 8.96 -2.09 0.18
CA ALA A 119 9.85 -2.95 -0.57
C ALA A 119 10.35 -4.09 0.34
N LEU A 120 10.14 -5.30 -0.12
CA LEU A 120 10.57 -6.53 0.53
C LEU A 120 11.79 -7.07 -0.20
N PHE A 121 12.93 -7.07 0.47
CA PHE A 121 14.20 -7.57 -0.06
C PHE A 121 14.45 -8.97 0.48
N THR A 122 14.74 -9.91 -0.40
CA THR A 122 15.23 -11.24 -0.02
C THR A 122 16.60 -11.45 -0.65
N ARG A 123 17.57 -11.87 0.13
CA ARG A 123 18.93 -12.19 -0.31
C ARG A 123 19.24 -13.64 0.01
N LEU A 124 19.76 -14.35 -0.98
CA LEU A 124 20.33 -15.68 -0.78
C LEU A 124 21.58 -15.56 0.09
N ASN A 125 21.56 -16.22 1.24
CA ASN A 125 22.79 -16.45 2.00
C ASN A 125 23.53 -17.57 1.30
N ASN A 126 24.74 -17.25 0.82
CA ASN A 126 25.70 -18.12 0.16
C ASN A 126 25.42 -19.62 0.33
N MET A 127 24.80 -20.24 -0.65
CA MET A 127 25.10 -21.63 -0.92
C MET A 127 26.47 -21.59 -1.63
N LEU A 128 27.52 -21.79 -0.88
CA LEU A 128 28.76 -22.34 -1.43
C LEU A 128 28.37 -23.70 -1.99
N VAL A 129 28.15 -23.76 -3.28
CA VAL A 129 28.23 -25.00 -4.01
C VAL A 129 29.72 -25.32 -4.02
N SER A 130 30.15 -26.18 -3.10
CA SER A 130 31.44 -26.85 -3.23
C SER A 130 31.44 -27.65 -4.52
N PRO A 131 32.55 -27.62 -5.27
CA PRO A 131 32.68 -28.37 -6.50
C PRO A 131 32.53 -29.88 -6.26
#